data_20a04442d46b942763563737c581f61c
#
_entry.id   20a04442d46b942763563737c581f61c
#
_cell.length_a   1.000
_cell.length_b   1.000
_cell.length_c   1.000
_cell.angle_alpha   90.00
_cell.angle_beta   90.00
_cell.angle_gamma   90.00
#
_symmetry.space_group_name_H-M   'P 1'
#
loop_
_entity.id
_entity.type
_entity.pdbx_description
1 polymer ?
#
loop_
_entity_poly.entity_id
_entity_poly.type
_entity_poly.pdbx_seq_one_letter_code
_entity_poly.pdbx_strand_id
1 'polypeptide(L)' 'MTDEAYVTAYQKLADQYENNQSSMGDYLESIQKLKAKYLQGRSGAALPVVP' A
#
# COMPACT_ATOMS: atom_id res chain seq x y z
N MET A 1 5.56 9.28 1.83
CA MET A 1 6.29 7.99 1.79
C MET A 1 6.99 7.88 0.46
N THR A 2 8.22 7.39 0.46
CA THR A 2 8.98 7.25 -0.77
C THR A 2 8.58 5.99 -1.51
N ASP A 3 8.95 5.92 -2.78
CA ASP A 3 8.64 4.73 -3.57
C ASP A 3 9.28 3.50 -2.93
N GLU A 4 10.49 3.65 -2.45
CA GLU A 4 11.20 2.56 -1.84
C GLU A 4 10.50 2.08 -0.57
N ALA A 5 10.06 3.00 0.24
CA ALA A 5 9.34 2.63 1.46
C ALA A 5 8.02 1.96 1.12
N TYR A 6 7.37 2.41 0.07
CA TYR A 6 6.12 1.81 -0.37
C TYR A 6 6.36 0.35 -0.80
N VAL A 7 7.38 0.12 -1.62
CA VAL A 7 7.67 -1.22 -2.07
C VAL A 7 8.03 -2.13 -0.91
N THR A 8 8.82 -1.64 0.03
CA THR A 8 9.20 -2.44 1.19
C THR A 8 7.99 -2.81 2.02
N ALA A 9 7.10 -1.86 2.25
CA ALA A 9 5.91 -2.14 3.02
C ALA A 9 4.99 -3.13 2.30
N TYR A 10 4.89 -2.99 1.00
CA TYR A 10 4.08 -3.90 0.22
C TYR A 10 4.62 -5.32 0.31
N GLN A 11 5.94 -5.46 0.21
CA GLN A 11 6.56 -6.76 0.31
C GLN A 11 6.34 -7.39 1.67
N LYS A 12 6.37 -6.60 2.72
CA LYS A 12 6.10 -7.11 4.05
C LYS A 12 4.69 -7.64 4.16
N LEU A 13 3.74 -6.92 3.60
CA LEU A 13 2.35 -7.37 3.64
C LEU A 13 2.18 -8.66 2.85
N ALA A 14 2.81 -8.75 1.70
CA ALA A 14 2.73 -9.95 0.90
C ALA A 14 3.33 -11.14 1.63
N ASP A 15 4.44 -10.92 2.33
CA ASP A 15 5.06 -11.97 3.10
C ASP A 15 4.15 -12.45 4.21
N GLN A 16 3.51 -11.54 4.90
CA GLN A 16 2.60 -11.92 5.98
C GLN A 16 1.46 -12.76 5.44
N TYR A 17 0.95 -12.40 4.29
CA TYR A 17 -0.13 -13.15 3.69
C TYR A 17 0.34 -14.54 3.31
N GLU A 18 1.52 -14.65 2.70
CA GLU A 18 2.03 -15.93 2.28
C GLU A 18 2.34 -16.83 3.46
N ASN A 19 2.70 -16.24 4.59
CA ASN A 19 2.99 -17.03 5.78
C ASN A 19 1.74 -17.27 6.63
N ASN A 20 0.59 -16.99 6.07
CA ASN A 20 -0.69 -17.20 6.76
C ASN A 20 -0.82 -16.36 8.03
N GLN A 21 -0.14 -15.23 8.06
CA GLN A 21 -0.25 -14.34 9.20
C GLN A 21 -1.33 -13.31 9.00
N SER A 22 -1.91 -13.23 7.82
CA SER A 22 -3.07 -12.39 7.61
C SER A 22 -4.02 -13.06 6.65
N SER A 23 -5.29 -12.77 6.79
CA SER A 23 -6.27 -13.30 5.87
C SER A 23 -6.31 -12.44 4.63
N MET A 24 -6.96 -12.93 3.60
CA MET A 24 -7.06 -12.16 2.37
C MET A 24 -7.75 -10.82 2.62
N GLY A 25 -8.79 -10.79 3.44
CA GLY A 25 -9.46 -9.55 3.75
C GLY A 25 -8.53 -8.54 4.42
N ASP A 26 -7.76 -9.02 5.40
CA ASP A 26 -6.81 -8.16 6.09
C ASP A 26 -5.73 -7.68 5.14
N TYR A 27 -5.27 -8.57 4.27
CA TYR A 27 -4.23 -8.21 3.31
C TYR A 27 -4.73 -7.11 2.39
N LEU A 28 -5.91 -7.27 1.83
CA LEU A 28 -6.46 -6.28 0.91
C LEU A 28 -6.69 -4.95 1.61
N GLU A 29 -7.19 -4.99 2.83
CA GLU A 29 -7.40 -3.77 3.58
C GLU A 29 -6.08 -3.05 3.84
N SER A 30 -5.06 -3.81 4.22
CA SER A 30 -3.75 -3.22 4.47
C SER A 30 -3.18 -2.60 3.21
N ILE A 31 -3.35 -3.26 2.07
CA ILE A 31 -2.87 -2.73 0.81
C ILE A 31 -3.59 -1.41 0.48
N GLN A 32 -4.88 -1.35 0.73
CA GLN A 32 -5.61 -0.13 0.46
C GLN A 32 -5.14 1.02 1.34
N LYS A 33 -4.88 0.74 2.61
CA LYS A 33 -4.37 1.75 3.52
C LYS A 33 -2.99 2.22 3.11
N LEU A 34 -2.15 1.29 2.70
CA LEU A 34 -0.81 1.63 2.27
C LEU A 34 -0.84 2.50 1.04
N LYS A 35 -1.69 2.15 0.10
CA LYS A 35 -1.85 2.95 -1.10
C LYS A 35 -2.31 4.35 -0.77
N ALA A 36 -3.26 4.47 0.11
CA ALA A 36 -3.76 5.78 0.50
C ALA A 36 -2.67 6.63 1.11
N LYS A 37 -1.85 6.03 1.96
CA LYS A 37 -0.75 6.74 2.55
C LYS A 37 0.26 7.20 1.51
N TYR A 38 0.57 6.32 0.57
CA TYR A 38 1.52 6.65 -0.47
C TYR A 38 1.01 7.82 -1.30
N LEU A 39 -0.25 7.76 -1.67
CA LEU A 39 -0.83 8.81 -2.49
C LEU A 39 -0.92 10.12 -1.72
N GLN A 40 -1.20 10.06 -0.44
CA GLN A 40 -1.20 11.26 0.36
C GLN A 40 0.18 11.89 0.44
N GLY A 41 1.18 11.06 0.53
CA GLY A 41 2.54 11.56 0.57
C GLY A 41 2.95 12.23 -0.71
N ARG A 42 2.30 11.88 -1.82
CA ARG A 42 2.57 12.49 -3.09
C ARG A 42 1.62 13.59 -3.39
N SER A 43 1.05 14.11 -2.41
CA SER A 43 -0.02 14.94 -2.62
C SER A 43 0.26 16.03 -3.53
N GLY A 44 1.15 16.59 -3.57
CA GLY A 44 1.22 17.64 -4.45
C GLY A 44 0.87 17.23 -5.79
N ALA A 45 0.92 16.06 -6.05
CA ALA A 45 0.81 15.66 -7.34
C ALA A 45 -0.52 15.59 -7.73
N ALA A 46 -1.19 16.06 -7.48
CA ALA A 46 -2.34 16.14 -8.02
C ALA A 46 -2.82 15.15 -8.76
N LEU A 47 -3.19 14.71 -8.89
CA LEU A 47 -3.66 13.91 -9.56
C LEU A 47 -4.55 13.96 -10.39
N PRO A 48 -4.74 13.69 -11.04
CA PRO A 48 -5.42 13.76 -12.00
C PRO A 48 -6.41 13.03 -12.11
N VAL A 49 -6.90 12.80 -12.20
CA VAL A 49 -7.75 12.26 -12.29
C VAL A 49 -8.24 11.79 -13.18
N VAL A 50 -8.39 11.60 -13.63
CA VAL A 50 -8.87 11.08 -14.44
C VAL A 50 -9.63 10.82 -14.87
N PRO A 51 -10.06 10.68 -15.27
CA PRO A 51 -10.80 10.34 -15.90
C PRO A 51 -11.24 9.86 -16.08
#